data_b0add77029b243dac242da90ab8cf24f
#
_entry.id   b0add77029b243dac242da90ab8cf24f
#
_cell.length_a   1.000
_cell.length_b   1.000
_cell.length_c   1.000
_cell.angle_alpha   90.00
_cell.angle_beta   90.00
_cell.angle_gamma   90.00
#
_symmetry.space_group_name_H-M   'P 1'
#
loop_
_entity.id
_entity.type
_entity.pdbx_description
1 polymer ?
#
loop_
_entity_poly.entity_id
_entity_poly.type
_entity_poly.pdbx_seq_one_letter_code
_entity_poly.pdbx_strand_id
1 'polypeptide(L)'
;IDRSLVGSEMCIRDRICIVVSFLVVFKLAEDFFYNKIYCLLSVLLLEGIYFYNFTTPEFNVNVCLIPFWSLSVFYLWSGIKNNKILDWLLLGLFAGLGFLSKYLFVYLGLAIDVLLIYMIYTKRLNLKCLVSFVPFIIILLPHIIWLTENDYVTITYGLLRTGSEEASI
;
A
#
# COMPACT_ATOMS: atom_id res chain seq x y z
N ILE A 1 26.21 -18.38 -15.77
CA ILE A 1 26.65 -17.34 -14.81
C ILE A 1 25.52 -16.34 -14.51
N ASP A 2 24.66 -16.01 -15.48
CA ASP A 2 23.61 -14.99 -15.27
C ASP A 2 22.40 -15.40 -14.38
N ARG A 3 22.07 -16.70 -14.31
CA ARG A 3 20.92 -17.16 -13.52
C ARG A 3 21.11 -17.03 -12.00
N SER A 4 22.34 -17.09 -11.50
CA SER A 4 22.60 -16.98 -10.06
C SER A 4 22.57 -15.52 -9.59
N LEU A 5 22.97 -14.58 -10.42
CA LEU A 5 22.94 -13.14 -10.14
C LEU A 5 21.51 -12.60 -10.12
N VAL A 6 20.69 -12.99 -11.11
CA VAL A 6 19.26 -12.59 -11.16
C VAL A 6 18.49 -13.12 -9.96
N GLY A 7 18.75 -14.35 -9.51
CA GLY A 7 18.12 -14.90 -8.31
C GLY A 7 18.51 -14.16 -7.03
N SER A 8 19.77 -13.70 -6.89
CA SER A 8 20.23 -13.00 -5.69
C SER A 8 19.68 -11.57 -5.62
N GLU A 9 19.55 -10.86 -6.73
CA GLU A 9 18.95 -9.52 -6.76
C GLU A 9 17.46 -9.53 -6.43
N MET A 10 16.72 -10.53 -6.91
CA MET A 10 15.31 -10.70 -6.56
C MET A 10 15.14 -10.94 -5.05
N CYS A 11 15.94 -11.81 -4.44
CA CYS A 11 15.89 -12.05 -2.99
C CYS A 11 16.22 -10.81 -2.14
N ILE A 12 17.08 -9.90 -2.62
CA ILE A 12 17.40 -8.67 -1.89
C ILE A 12 16.20 -7.71 -1.89
N ARG A 13 15.54 -7.53 -3.03
CA ARG A 13 14.37 -6.65 -3.16
C ARG A 13 13.20 -7.08 -2.27
N ASP A 14 12.93 -8.38 -2.23
CA ASP A 14 11.88 -8.96 -1.38
C ASP A 14 12.13 -8.68 0.08
N ARG A 15 13.34 -8.93 0.54
CA ARG A 15 13.73 -8.71 1.92
C ARG A 15 13.65 -7.24 2.32
N ILE A 16 14.02 -6.32 1.42
CA ILE A 16 13.88 -4.87 1.67
C ILE A 16 12.40 -4.52 1.88
N CYS A 17 11.49 -5.02 1.03
CA CYS A 17 10.06 -4.76 1.16
C CYS A 17 9.52 -5.22 2.52
N ILE A 18 9.91 -6.40 2.97
CA ILE A 18 9.49 -6.97 4.25
C ILE A 18 10.09 -6.19 5.43
N VAL A 19 11.38 -5.90 5.39
CA VAL A 19 12.06 -5.14 6.45
C VAL A 19 11.45 -3.74 6.59
N VAL A 20 11.18 -3.05 5.49
CA VAL A 20 10.50 -1.75 5.53
C VAL A 20 9.13 -1.88 6.20
N SER A 21 8.36 -2.89 5.85
CA SER A 21 7.04 -3.12 6.44
C SER A 21 7.12 -3.40 7.94
N PHE A 22 8.07 -4.22 8.37
CA PHE A 22 8.29 -4.53 9.79
C PHE A 22 8.68 -3.30 10.59
N LEU A 23 9.60 -2.47 10.06
CA LEU A 23 10.01 -1.22 10.70
C LEU A 23 8.84 -0.22 10.82
N VAL A 24 8.02 -0.13 9.79
CA VAL A 24 6.84 0.75 9.79
C VAL A 24 5.80 0.29 10.79
N VAL A 25 5.52 -1.02 10.84
CA VAL A 25 4.56 -1.59 11.81
C VAL A 25 5.09 -1.45 13.24
N PHE A 26 6.39 -1.66 13.46
CA PHE A 26 6.99 -1.42 14.77
C PHE A 26 6.80 0.02 15.23
N LYS A 27 7.09 0.99 14.36
CA LYS A 27 6.88 2.42 14.65
C LYS A 27 5.42 2.77 14.88
N LEU A 28 4.51 2.18 14.12
CA LEU A 28 3.08 2.37 14.34
C LEU A 28 2.65 1.80 15.69
N ALA A 29 3.16 0.64 16.07
CA ALA A 29 2.87 0.00 17.34
C ALA A 29 3.37 0.80 18.55
N GLU A 30 4.50 1.54 18.42
CA GLU A 30 5.00 2.44 19.48
C GLU A 30 3.99 3.55 19.86
N ASP A 31 3.09 3.91 18.96
CA ASP A 31 2.04 4.89 19.26
C ASP A 31 0.87 4.30 20.07
N PHE A 32 0.71 2.98 20.06
CA PHE A 32 -0.37 2.27 20.76
C PHE A 32 0.09 1.56 22.03
N PHE A 33 1.33 1.10 22.05
CA PHE A 33 1.88 0.32 23.17
C PHE A 33 3.04 1.03 23.86
N TYR A 34 2.91 1.19 25.16
CA TYR A 34 3.98 1.78 26.00
C TYR A 34 5.21 0.87 26.14
N ASN A 35 4.97 -0.45 26.10
CA ASN A 35 6.03 -1.44 26.26
C ASN A 35 6.51 -1.93 24.89
N LYS A 36 7.82 -1.78 24.64
CA LYS A 36 8.47 -2.21 23.39
C LYS A 36 8.34 -3.71 23.09
N ILE A 37 8.08 -4.55 24.12
CA ILE A 37 7.83 -5.96 23.94
C ILE A 37 6.55 -6.18 23.13
N TYR A 38 5.49 -5.41 23.37
CA TYR A 38 4.24 -5.52 22.59
C TYR A 38 4.43 -5.00 21.16
N CYS A 39 5.27 -3.98 20.96
CA CYS A 39 5.64 -3.53 19.61
C CYS A 39 6.37 -4.63 18.85
N LEU A 40 7.31 -5.33 19.51
CA LEU A 40 8.01 -6.46 18.91
C LEU A 40 7.07 -7.63 18.62
N LEU A 41 6.15 -7.96 19.53
CA LEU A 41 5.13 -8.98 19.33
C LEU A 41 4.23 -8.68 18.13
N SER A 42 3.89 -7.40 17.89
CA SER A 42 3.13 -6.98 16.71
C SER A 42 3.85 -7.33 15.39
N VAL A 43 5.17 -7.16 15.35
CA VAL A 43 5.99 -7.53 14.19
C VAL A 43 6.11 -9.04 14.06
N LEU A 44 6.31 -9.77 15.17
CA LEU A 44 6.39 -11.23 15.17
C LEU A 44 5.08 -11.88 14.72
N LEU A 45 3.92 -11.28 15.04
CA LEU A 45 2.64 -11.75 14.53
C LEU A 45 2.53 -11.62 13.01
N LEU A 46 3.12 -10.58 12.41
CA LEU A 46 3.18 -10.47 10.95
C LEU A 46 4.05 -11.57 10.32
N GLU A 47 5.17 -11.92 10.96
CA GLU A 47 6.03 -12.99 10.47
C GLU A 47 5.31 -14.34 10.49
N GLY A 48 4.35 -14.55 11.39
CA GLY A 48 3.48 -15.72 11.43
C GLY A 48 2.50 -15.84 10.25
N ILE A 49 2.32 -14.78 9.47
CA ILE A 49 1.44 -14.78 8.31
C ILE A 49 2.18 -15.37 7.10
N TYR A 50 1.57 -16.35 6.43
CA TYR A 50 2.13 -17.08 5.28
C TYR A 50 2.75 -16.16 4.20
N PHE A 51 2.12 -15.02 3.92
CA PHE A 51 2.59 -14.06 2.91
C PHE A 51 3.93 -13.40 3.24
N TYR A 52 4.28 -13.29 4.50
CA TYR A 52 5.55 -12.68 4.91
C TYR A 52 6.72 -13.67 4.92
N ASN A 53 6.44 -14.98 4.95
CA ASN A 53 7.46 -16.02 5.08
C ASN A 53 7.61 -16.88 3.84
N PHE A 54 6.55 -17.54 3.38
CA PHE A 54 6.62 -18.60 2.38
C PHE A 54 6.55 -18.11 0.93
N THR A 55 5.89 -16.99 0.67
CA THR A 55 5.74 -16.45 -0.69
C THR A 55 6.82 -15.44 -1.08
N THR A 56 7.69 -15.08 -0.15
CA THR A 56 8.78 -14.11 -0.34
C THR A 56 9.96 -14.60 -1.20
N PRO A 57 10.25 -15.89 -1.38
CA PRO A 57 11.36 -16.30 -2.25
C PRO A 57 11.19 -15.91 -3.71
N GLU A 58 9.96 -15.59 -4.14
CA GLU A 58 9.67 -15.11 -5.48
C GLU A 58 9.19 -13.65 -5.43
N PHE A 59 9.99 -12.72 -5.95
CA PHE A 59 9.58 -11.31 -6.07
C PHE A 59 8.35 -11.21 -6.95
N ASN A 60 7.24 -10.91 -6.34
CA ASN A 60 5.98 -10.74 -7.03
C ASN A 60 5.27 -9.44 -6.59
N VAL A 61 4.25 -9.06 -7.33
CA VAL A 61 3.47 -7.84 -7.07
C VAL A 61 2.83 -7.79 -5.68
N ASN A 62 2.60 -8.94 -5.05
CA ASN A 62 2.05 -8.99 -3.69
C ASN A 62 3.08 -8.54 -2.67
N VAL A 63 4.34 -8.99 -2.80
CA VAL A 63 5.44 -8.57 -1.92
C VAL A 63 5.72 -7.08 -2.10
N CYS A 64 5.69 -6.58 -3.35
CA CYS A 64 5.85 -5.15 -3.64
C CYS A 64 4.75 -4.29 -3.01
N LEU A 65 3.54 -4.81 -2.87
CA LEU A 65 2.39 -4.11 -2.29
C LEU A 65 2.52 -3.91 -0.77
N ILE A 66 3.14 -4.84 -0.05
CA ILE A 66 3.20 -4.86 1.42
C ILE A 66 3.76 -3.56 2.03
N PRO A 67 4.93 -3.02 1.60
CA PRO A 67 5.45 -1.78 2.15
C PRO A 67 4.54 -0.57 1.89
N PHE A 68 3.87 -0.53 0.73
CA PHE A 68 2.95 0.57 0.43
C PHE A 68 1.69 0.53 1.29
N TRP A 69 1.20 -0.66 1.63
CA TRP A 69 0.10 -0.82 2.57
C TRP A 69 0.47 -0.30 3.97
N SER A 70 1.60 -0.77 4.49
CA SER A 70 2.05 -0.38 5.83
C SER A 70 2.36 1.11 5.92
N LEU A 71 3.04 1.69 4.91
CA LEU A 71 3.35 3.12 4.84
C LEU A 71 2.08 3.98 4.70
N SER A 72 1.10 3.56 3.90
CA SER A 72 -0.16 4.29 3.77
C SER A 72 -0.92 4.34 5.10
N VAL A 73 -1.01 3.22 5.82
CA VAL A 73 -1.65 3.19 7.15
C VAL A 73 -0.87 4.03 8.16
N PHE A 74 0.46 3.96 8.14
CA PHE A 74 1.31 4.75 9.03
C PHE A 74 1.14 6.26 8.81
N TYR A 75 1.20 6.73 7.55
CA TYR A 75 1.05 8.15 7.25
C TYR A 75 -0.38 8.65 7.41
N LEU A 76 -1.39 7.79 7.21
CA LEU A 76 -2.77 8.09 7.61
C LEU A 76 -2.84 8.37 9.11
N TRP A 77 -2.32 7.48 9.93
CA TRP A 77 -2.30 7.65 11.38
C TRP A 77 -1.50 8.88 11.81
N SER A 78 -0.30 9.08 11.25
CA SER A 78 0.54 10.24 11.52
C SER A 78 -0.16 11.55 11.12
N GLY A 79 -0.82 11.58 9.97
CA GLY A 79 -1.61 12.72 9.51
C GLY A 79 -2.77 13.05 10.45
N ILE A 80 -3.50 12.05 10.92
CA ILE A 80 -4.58 12.23 11.90
C ILE A 80 -4.02 12.76 13.24
N LYS A 81 -2.90 12.20 13.71
CA LYS A 81 -2.30 12.55 15.00
C LYS A 81 -1.62 13.91 15.00
N ASN A 82 -0.81 14.19 13.99
CA ASN A 82 0.06 15.39 13.94
C ASN A 82 -0.52 16.53 13.09
N ASN A 83 -1.47 16.24 12.21
CA ASN A 83 -2.09 17.17 11.26
C ASN A 83 -1.06 17.95 10.40
N LYS A 84 0.09 17.31 10.06
CA LYS A 84 1.13 17.89 9.22
C LYS A 84 0.80 17.64 7.74
N ILE A 85 0.99 18.66 6.91
CA ILE A 85 0.77 18.55 5.45
C ILE A 85 1.67 17.49 4.83
N LEU A 86 2.91 17.35 5.32
CA LEU A 86 3.85 16.35 4.82
C LEU A 86 3.32 14.92 4.98
N ASP A 87 2.68 14.60 6.11
CA ASP A 87 2.12 13.27 6.35
C ASP A 87 1.00 12.96 5.34
N TRP A 88 0.17 13.94 5.00
CA TRP A 88 -0.87 13.81 3.98
C TRP A 88 -0.30 13.65 2.57
N LEU A 89 0.75 14.41 2.22
CA LEU A 89 1.45 14.25 0.94
C LEU A 89 2.05 12.85 0.81
N LEU A 90 2.68 12.35 1.88
CA LEU A 90 3.28 11.01 1.89
C LEU A 90 2.22 9.91 1.85
N LEU A 91 1.06 10.10 2.51
CA LEU A 91 -0.08 9.20 2.36
C LEU A 91 -0.48 9.06 0.89
N GLY A 92 -0.70 10.18 0.19
CA GLY A 92 -1.09 10.16 -1.22
C GLY A 92 -0.03 9.56 -2.14
N LEU A 93 1.26 9.83 -1.87
CA LEU A 93 2.39 9.24 -2.58
C LEU A 93 2.37 7.70 -2.46
N PHE A 94 2.34 7.18 -1.23
CA PHE A 94 2.39 5.73 -1.02
C PHE A 94 1.10 5.02 -1.43
N ALA A 95 -0.04 5.68 -1.30
CA ALA A 95 -1.31 5.16 -1.82
C ALA A 95 -1.29 5.05 -3.35
N GLY A 96 -0.76 6.05 -4.07
CA GLY A 96 -0.61 6.01 -5.52
C GLY A 96 0.33 4.89 -5.97
N LEU A 97 1.50 4.75 -5.33
CA LEU A 97 2.45 3.67 -5.61
C LEU A 97 1.86 2.28 -5.29
N GLY A 98 1.10 2.17 -4.19
CA GLY A 98 0.40 0.95 -3.84
C GLY A 98 -0.63 0.55 -4.89
N PHE A 99 -1.40 1.50 -5.39
CA PHE A 99 -2.39 1.27 -6.45
C PHE A 99 -1.72 0.81 -7.76
N LEU A 100 -0.59 1.43 -8.16
CA LEU A 100 0.17 1.01 -9.33
C LEU A 100 0.81 -0.37 -9.16
N SER A 101 1.17 -0.76 -7.92
CA SER A 101 1.72 -2.10 -7.66
C SER A 101 0.67 -3.18 -7.89
N LYS A 102 -0.55 -2.98 -7.42
CA LYS A 102 -1.66 -3.91 -7.61
C LYS A 102 -3.00 -3.23 -7.36
N TYR A 103 -3.97 -3.42 -8.24
CA TYR A 103 -5.33 -2.86 -8.08
C TYR A 103 -6.05 -3.33 -6.80
N LEU A 104 -5.58 -4.42 -6.17
CA LEU A 104 -6.09 -4.86 -4.87
C LEU A 104 -5.96 -3.77 -3.80
N PHE A 105 -5.06 -2.80 -3.96
CA PHE A 105 -4.92 -1.64 -3.09
C PHE A 105 -6.22 -0.81 -3.00
N VAL A 106 -7.11 -0.92 -3.98
CA VAL A 106 -8.41 -0.21 -3.99
C VAL A 106 -9.21 -0.46 -2.72
N TYR A 107 -9.14 -1.67 -2.15
CA TYR A 107 -9.87 -1.99 -0.90
C TYR A 107 -9.36 -1.17 0.29
N LEU A 108 -8.04 -1.01 0.41
CA LEU A 108 -7.47 -0.15 1.45
C LEU A 108 -7.77 1.33 1.16
N GLY A 109 -7.66 1.76 -0.11
CA GLY A 109 -7.99 3.11 -0.54
C GLY A 109 -9.41 3.49 -0.15
N LEU A 110 -10.40 2.68 -0.51
CA LEU A 110 -11.80 2.89 -0.13
C LEU A 110 -12.00 2.94 1.39
N ALA A 111 -11.34 2.08 2.14
CA ALA A 111 -11.42 2.11 3.60
C ALA A 111 -10.85 3.42 4.19
N ILE A 112 -9.73 3.90 3.64
CA ILE A 112 -9.14 5.20 4.01
C ILE A 112 -10.09 6.34 3.67
N ASP A 113 -10.66 6.36 2.46
CA ASP A 113 -11.57 7.41 2.01
C ASP A 113 -12.83 7.48 2.88
N VAL A 114 -13.45 6.33 3.18
CA VAL A 114 -14.61 6.25 4.08
C VAL A 114 -14.25 6.79 5.47
N LEU A 115 -13.08 6.42 6.01
CA LEU A 115 -12.63 6.92 7.31
C LEU A 115 -12.41 8.44 7.27
N LEU A 116 -11.77 8.97 6.24
CA LEU A 116 -11.53 10.41 6.10
C LEU A 116 -12.84 11.20 5.97
N ILE A 117 -13.78 10.72 5.16
CA ILE A 117 -15.12 11.32 5.02
C ILE A 117 -15.84 11.34 6.37
N TYR A 118 -15.85 10.22 7.10
CA TYR A 118 -16.44 10.12 8.43
C TYR A 118 -15.81 11.11 9.42
N MET A 119 -14.46 11.21 9.42
CA MET A 119 -13.76 12.13 10.33
C MET A 119 -13.98 13.60 9.98
N ILE A 120 -14.10 13.94 8.70
CA ILE A 120 -14.46 15.30 8.24
C ILE A 120 -15.90 15.62 8.65
N TYR A 121 -16.83 14.69 8.40
CA TYR A 121 -18.25 14.86 8.76
C TYR A 121 -18.44 15.08 10.28
N THR A 122 -17.70 14.34 11.09
CA THR A 122 -17.72 14.50 12.56
C THR A 122 -16.87 15.68 13.07
N LYS A 123 -16.32 16.51 12.16
CA LYS A 123 -15.47 17.66 12.48
C LYS A 123 -14.22 17.32 13.31
N ARG A 124 -13.78 16.07 13.27
CA ARG A 124 -12.56 15.61 13.97
C ARG A 124 -11.30 15.84 13.16
N LEU A 125 -11.42 16.11 11.86
CA LEU A 125 -10.32 16.30 10.95
C LEU A 125 -10.53 17.54 10.09
N ASN A 126 -9.44 18.28 9.82
CA ASN A 126 -9.44 19.41 8.92
C ASN A 126 -9.35 18.97 7.45
N LEU A 127 -9.80 19.81 6.53
CA LEU A 127 -9.72 19.58 5.08
C LEU A 127 -8.29 19.43 4.53
N LYS A 128 -7.26 19.60 5.36
CA LYS A 128 -5.85 19.37 4.97
C LYS A 128 -5.59 17.96 4.45
N CYS A 129 -6.38 16.98 4.89
CA CYS A 129 -6.27 15.61 4.38
C CYS A 129 -6.50 15.51 2.87
N LEU A 130 -7.29 16.42 2.27
CA LEU A 130 -7.51 16.45 0.82
C LEU A 130 -6.24 16.71 0.01
N VAL A 131 -5.19 17.25 0.65
CA VAL A 131 -3.89 17.44 0.00
C VAL A 131 -3.27 16.08 -0.42
N SER A 132 -3.66 14.98 0.21
CA SER A 132 -3.20 13.63 -0.18
C SER A 132 -3.62 13.23 -1.59
N PHE A 133 -4.73 13.75 -2.10
CA PHE A 133 -5.17 13.49 -3.47
C PHE A 133 -4.24 14.08 -4.54
N VAL A 134 -3.47 15.12 -4.22
CA VAL A 134 -2.57 15.77 -5.19
C VAL A 134 -1.47 14.80 -5.65
N PRO A 135 -0.60 14.25 -4.78
CA PRO A 135 0.42 13.29 -5.21
C PRO A 135 -0.20 11.98 -5.69
N PHE A 136 -1.34 11.54 -5.15
CA PHE A 136 -2.04 10.36 -5.61
C PHE A 136 -2.44 10.48 -7.09
N ILE A 137 -3.10 11.58 -7.47
CA ILE A 137 -3.51 11.82 -8.86
C ILE A 137 -2.30 11.98 -9.77
N ILE A 138 -1.26 12.74 -9.35
CA ILE A 138 -0.05 12.93 -10.14
C ILE A 138 0.61 11.59 -10.50
N ILE A 139 0.65 10.65 -9.56
CA ILE A 139 1.24 9.33 -9.77
C ILE A 139 0.37 8.45 -10.68
N LEU A 140 -0.95 8.54 -10.54
CA LEU A 140 -1.87 7.74 -11.34
C LEU A 140 -2.10 8.27 -12.74
N LEU A 141 -1.92 9.59 -12.96
CA LEU A 141 -2.22 10.25 -14.21
C LEU A 141 -1.56 9.58 -15.44
N PRO A 142 -0.25 9.28 -15.44
CA PRO A 142 0.39 8.60 -16.56
C PRO A 142 -0.21 7.22 -16.84
N HIS A 143 -0.56 6.49 -15.80
CA HIS A 143 -1.17 5.18 -15.92
C HIS A 143 -2.60 5.26 -16.47
N ILE A 144 -3.38 6.24 -16.05
CA ILE A 144 -4.74 6.47 -16.54
C ILE A 144 -4.70 6.84 -18.04
N ILE A 145 -3.78 7.71 -18.45
CA ILE A 145 -3.57 8.08 -19.86
C ILE A 145 -3.25 6.84 -20.69
N TRP A 146 -2.25 6.07 -20.23
CA TRP A 146 -1.86 4.83 -20.89
C TRP A 146 -3.04 3.83 -21.01
N LEU A 147 -3.84 3.72 -19.96
CA LEU A 147 -4.98 2.83 -19.89
C LEU A 147 -6.07 3.19 -20.93
N THR A 148 -6.32 4.49 -21.11
CA THR A 148 -7.28 4.97 -22.14
C THR A 148 -6.78 4.76 -23.55
N GLU A 149 -5.48 4.81 -23.79
CA GLU A 149 -4.83 4.55 -25.08
C GLU A 149 -4.78 3.05 -25.43
N ASN A 150 -4.88 2.16 -24.43
CA ASN A 150 -4.79 0.70 -24.60
C ASN A 150 -6.10 -0.05 -24.27
N ASP A 151 -7.25 0.55 -24.55
CA ASP A 151 -8.58 -0.08 -24.45
C ASP A 151 -8.85 -0.78 -23.09
N TYR A 152 -8.34 -0.21 -22.00
CA TYR A 152 -8.53 -0.73 -20.65
C TYR A 152 -8.10 -2.18 -20.44
N VAL A 153 -7.12 -2.65 -21.21
CA VAL A 153 -6.67 -4.06 -21.27
C VAL A 153 -6.40 -4.67 -19.89
N THR A 154 -5.81 -3.93 -18.95
CA THR A 154 -5.49 -4.44 -17.61
C THR A 154 -6.74 -4.66 -16.77
N ILE A 155 -7.77 -3.83 -16.91
CA ILE A 155 -9.04 -3.96 -16.21
C ILE A 155 -9.80 -5.15 -16.78
N THR A 156 -9.90 -5.25 -18.11
CA THR A 156 -10.55 -6.37 -18.81
C THR A 156 -9.91 -7.70 -18.43
N TYR A 157 -8.57 -7.77 -18.43
CA TYR A 157 -7.84 -8.96 -18.00
C TYR A 157 -8.12 -9.32 -16.52
N GLY A 158 -8.18 -8.32 -15.65
CA GLY A 158 -8.52 -8.51 -14.23
C GLY A 158 -9.93 -9.08 -14.04
N LEU A 159 -10.91 -8.55 -14.77
CA LEU A 159 -12.31 -9.01 -14.73
C LEU A 159 -12.45 -10.44 -15.25
N LEU A 160 -11.82 -10.78 -16.39
CA LEU A 160 -11.82 -12.14 -16.94
C LEU A 160 -11.24 -13.15 -15.95
N ARG A 161 -10.17 -12.78 -15.24
CA ARG A 161 -9.53 -13.66 -14.24
C ARG A 161 -10.37 -13.87 -12.98
N THR A 162 -11.28 -12.97 -12.66
CA THR A 162 -12.20 -13.10 -11.52
C THR A 162 -13.50 -13.85 -11.85
N GLY A 163 -13.63 -14.39 -13.07
CA GLY A 163 -14.73 -15.27 -13.46
C GLY A 163 -15.94 -14.57 -14.04
N SER A 164 -15.84 -13.30 -14.42
CA SER A 164 -16.89 -12.66 -15.22
C SER A 164 -16.76 -13.07 -16.69
N GLU A 165 -17.29 -14.25 -17.05
CA GLU A 165 -17.30 -14.76 -18.43
C GLU A 165 -18.26 -13.99 -19.37
N GLU A 166 -18.92 -12.94 -18.92
CA GLU A 166 -19.92 -12.21 -19.69
C GLU A 166 -19.40 -10.96 -20.43
N ALA A 167 -18.10 -10.77 -20.55
CA ALA A 167 -17.53 -9.62 -21.29
C ALA A 167 -17.03 -10.02 -22.70
N SER A 168 -17.66 -11.00 -23.34
CA SER A 168 -17.39 -11.34 -24.73
C SER A 168 -18.68 -11.27 -25.57
N ILE A 169 -19.05 -10.07 -25.95
CA ILE A 169 -19.76 -9.82 -27.25
C ILE A 169 -19.34 -8.45 -27.72
#